data_b1937c163ca26b0e11c40bf1f8c2e0d6
#
_entry.id   b1937c163ca26b0e11c40bf1f8c2e0d6
#
_cell.length_a   1.000
_cell.length_b   1.000
_cell.length_c   1.000
_cell.angle_alpha   90.00
_cell.angle_beta   90.00
_cell.angle_gamma   90.00
#
_symmetry.space_group_name_H-M   'P 1'
#
loop_
_entity.id
_entity.type
_entity.pdbx_description
1 polymer ?
#
loop_
_entity_poly.entity_id
_entity_poly.type
_entity_poly.pdbx_seq_one_letter_code
_entity_poly.pdbx_strand_id
1 'polypeptide(L)'
;MIQQLSVNLTIPIPSESVLISKVELEELKKMQLLGVYWSMKDLEMRVHRKNEWIKENILYRSKFKKILDVELGGFVYYPKSKGQTWSFHALKMSEFLDKNFTEIFSTKKIVA
;
A
#
# COMPACT_ATOMS: atom_id res chain seq x y z
N MET A 1 -2.81 -35.65 -28.20
CA MET A 1 -2.90 -34.79 -28.31
C MET A 1 -2.81 -34.30 -28.27
N ILE A 2 -2.61 -34.55 -28.00
CA ILE A 2 -2.76 -33.66 -28.01
C ILE A 2 -2.87 -33.30 -27.69
N GLN A 3 -2.77 -33.66 -27.52
CA GLN A 3 -3.01 -32.91 -27.31
C GLN A 3 -2.93 -32.60 -26.77
N GLN A 4 -2.65 -33.16 -26.74
CA GLN A 4 -2.64 -32.53 -26.37
C GLN A 4 -2.19 -32.40 -25.81
N LEU A 5 -1.72 -33.19 -25.86
CA LEU A 5 -1.39 -32.68 -25.44
C LEU A 5 -0.74 -32.38 -25.34
N SER A 6 -0.30 -32.79 -25.55
CA SER A 6 0.20 -32.00 -25.60
C SER A 6 0.46 -31.59 -25.71
N VAL A 7 0.76 -31.77 -25.80
CA VAL A 7 0.89 -30.98 -25.86
C VAL A 7 1.04 -30.43 -25.84
N ASN A 8 1.25 -30.15 -25.98
CA ASN A 8 1.38 -29.31 -26.01
C ASN A 8 1.66 -28.81 -25.66
N LEU A 9 2.29 -28.78 -25.55
CA LEU A 9 2.34 -28.17 -25.19
C LEU A 9 2.33 -26.96 -25.06
N THR A 10 2.45 -26.08 -25.56
CA THR A 10 2.33 -25.00 -25.53
C THR A 10 1.17 -24.62 -25.35
N ILE A 11 0.94 -24.42 -24.64
CA ILE A 11 -0.15 -24.29 -24.37
C ILE A 11 -0.61 -23.05 -24.07
N PRO A 12 -1.53 -22.54 -24.54
CA PRO A 12 -2.12 -21.31 -24.20
C PRO A 12 -2.66 -21.47 -22.85
N ILE A 13 -2.52 -20.52 -22.04
CA ILE A 13 -3.04 -20.57 -20.72
C ILE A 13 -4.51 -20.32 -20.75
N PRO A 14 -5.32 -21.19 -20.21
CA PRO A 14 -6.75 -20.97 -20.15
C PRO A 14 -7.09 -19.79 -19.27
N SER A 15 -8.19 -19.17 -19.54
CA SER A 15 -8.62 -18.02 -18.76
C SER A 15 -8.71 -18.32 -17.28
N GLU A 16 -9.21 -19.48 -16.93
CA GLU A 16 -9.31 -19.84 -15.54
C GLU A 16 -7.99 -19.88 -14.85
N SER A 17 -6.97 -20.40 -15.52
CA SER A 17 -5.64 -20.47 -14.94
C SER A 17 -5.07 -19.08 -14.74
N VAL A 18 -5.35 -18.18 -15.67
CA VAL A 18 -4.89 -16.81 -15.53
C VAL A 18 -5.54 -16.14 -14.32
N LEU A 19 -6.83 -16.35 -14.12
CA LEU A 19 -7.51 -15.78 -12.99
C LEU A 19 -6.97 -16.30 -11.67
N ILE A 20 -6.73 -17.61 -11.60
CA ILE A 20 -6.18 -18.20 -10.40
C ILE A 20 -4.80 -17.63 -10.12
N SER A 21 -4.00 -17.45 -11.17
CA SER A 21 -2.68 -16.88 -11.00
C SER A 21 -2.74 -15.47 -10.46
N LYS A 22 -3.72 -14.70 -10.89
CA LYS A 22 -3.86 -13.34 -10.38
C LYS A 22 -4.19 -13.33 -8.89
N VAL A 23 -5.07 -14.21 -8.49
CA VAL A 23 -5.43 -14.31 -7.07
C VAL A 23 -4.23 -14.73 -6.26
N GLU A 24 -3.49 -15.71 -6.72
CA GLU A 24 -2.30 -16.15 -6.02
C GLU A 24 -1.26 -15.04 -5.95
N LEU A 25 -1.12 -14.29 -7.00
CA LEU A 25 -0.16 -13.20 -7.03
C LEU A 25 -0.52 -12.13 -6.01
N GLU A 26 -1.80 -11.82 -5.90
CA GLU A 26 -2.25 -10.83 -4.92
C GLU A 26 -2.01 -11.33 -3.50
N GLU A 27 -2.23 -12.61 -3.26
CA GLU A 27 -1.96 -13.18 -1.96
C GLU A 27 -0.48 -13.10 -1.63
N LEU A 28 0.37 -13.41 -2.60
CA LEU A 28 1.80 -13.33 -2.40
C LEU A 28 2.25 -11.91 -2.13
N LYS A 29 1.67 -10.95 -2.82
CA LYS A 29 2.01 -9.55 -2.58
C LYS A 29 1.65 -9.13 -1.16
N LYS A 30 0.49 -9.57 -0.69
CA LYS A 30 0.10 -9.27 0.68
C LYS A 30 1.06 -9.92 1.66
N MET A 31 1.43 -11.17 1.40
CA MET A 31 2.33 -11.87 2.28
C MET A 31 3.69 -11.20 2.35
N GLN A 32 4.13 -10.61 1.27
CA GLN A 32 5.40 -9.91 1.26
C GLN A 32 5.40 -8.69 2.17
N LEU A 33 4.24 -8.15 2.45
CA LEU A 33 4.14 -6.98 3.32
C LEU A 33 3.78 -7.32 4.76
N LEU A 34 3.48 -8.58 5.05
CA LEU A 34 3.12 -8.95 6.40
C LEU A 34 4.35 -8.84 7.31
N GLY A 35 4.16 -8.18 8.43
CA GLY A 35 5.24 -8.01 9.37
C GLY A 35 6.33 -7.04 8.93
N VAL A 36 6.07 -6.29 7.87
CA VAL A 36 7.02 -5.33 7.36
C VAL A 36 6.64 -3.94 7.84
N TYR A 37 7.64 -3.17 8.27
CA TYR A 37 7.42 -1.80 8.69
C TYR A 37 8.24 -0.90 7.77
N TRP A 38 7.62 0.16 7.29
CA TRP A 38 8.31 1.12 6.43
C TRP A 38 8.83 2.29 7.25
N SER A 39 9.97 2.82 6.84
CA SER A 39 10.48 4.08 7.38
C SER A 39 9.88 5.21 6.54
N MET A 40 10.15 6.44 6.95
CA MET A 40 9.72 7.60 6.16
C MET A 40 10.35 7.56 4.77
N LYS A 41 11.61 7.12 4.69
CA LYS A 41 12.29 7.03 3.40
C LYS A 41 11.61 6.01 2.50
N ASP A 42 11.19 4.88 3.07
CA ASP A 42 10.44 3.90 2.30
C ASP A 42 9.14 4.49 1.77
N LEU A 43 8.47 5.26 2.60
CA LEU A 43 7.22 5.88 2.20
C LEU A 43 7.45 6.90 1.10
N GLU A 44 8.52 7.68 1.20
CA GLU A 44 8.86 8.63 0.15
C GLU A 44 9.03 7.93 -1.19
N MET A 45 9.68 6.79 -1.18
CA MET A 45 9.91 6.04 -2.40
C MET A 45 8.61 5.48 -2.96
N ARG A 46 7.71 5.08 -2.09
CA ARG A 46 6.44 4.51 -2.54
C ARG A 46 5.50 5.57 -3.09
N VAL A 47 5.48 6.74 -2.46
CA VAL A 47 4.57 7.81 -2.85
C VAL A 47 5.18 8.69 -3.91
N HIS A 48 6.51 8.69 -4.02
CA HIS A 48 7.26 9.54 -4.96
C HIS A 48 7.07 11.01 -4.61
N ARG A 49 7.12 11.31 -3.30
CA ARG A 49 7.03 12.68 -2.80
C ARG A 49 7.97 12.79 -1.61
N LYS A 50 8.42 14.00 -1.33
CA LYS A 50 9.31 14.23 -0.21
C LYS A 50 8.54 14.24 1.11
N ASN A 51 9.26 14.07 2.20
CA ASN A 51 8.61 13.93 3.49
C ASN A 51 7.78 15.15 3.88
N GLU A 52 8.18 16.35 3.50
CA GLU A 52 7.39 17.53 3.81
C GLU A 52 6.00 17.46 3.17
N TRP A 53 5.98 17.05 1.89
CA TRP A 53 4.71 16.92 1.19
C TRP A 53 3.84 15.84 1.83
N ILE A 54 4.47 14.71 2.20
CA ILE A 54 3.77 13.61 2.81
C ILE A 54 3.19 14.02 4.15
N LYS A 55 3.96 14.72 4.96
CA LYS A 55 3.46 15.16 6.25
C LYS A 55 2.28 16.10 6.09
N GLU A 56 2.39 17.04 5.19
CA GLU A 56 1.35 18.03 5.03
C GLU A 56 0.08 17.46 4.42
N ASN A 57 0.20 16.59 3.45
CA ASN A 57 -0.95 16.12 2.70
C ASN A 57 -1.52 14.80 3.15
N ILE A 58 -0.80 14.05 3.94
CA ILE A 58 -1.26 12.77 4.41
C ILE A 58 -1.22 12.66 5.92
N LEU A 59 -0.05 12.80 6.50
CA LEU A 59 0.14 12.44 7.90
C LEU A 59 -0.48 13.40 8.90
N TYR A 60 -0.41 14.69 8.62
CA TYR A 60 -0.97 15.68 9.54
C TYR A 60 -2.30 16.26 9.07
N ARG A 61 -2.83 15.73 7.98
CA ARG A 61 -4.15 16.12 7.52
C ARG A 61 -5.14 15.54 8.51
N SER A 62 -5.93 16.37 9.16
CA SER A 62 -6.71 15.93 10.30
C SER A 62 -7.61 14.74 10.01
N LYS A 63 -8.21 14.69 8.82
CA LYS A 63 -9.07 13.58 8.48
C LYS A 63 -8.29 12.27 8.45
N PHE A 64 -7.10 12.29 7.88
CA PHE A 64 -6.30 11.08 7.78
C PHE A 64 -5.61 10.74 9.09
N LYS A 65 -5.20 11.74 9.84
CA LYS A 65 -4.49 11.47 11.08
C LYS A 65 -5.35 10.67 12.05
N LYS A 66 -6.63 10.91 12.06
CA LYS A 66 -7.53 10.14 12.92
C LYS A 66 -7.53 8.66 12.59
N ILE A 67 -7.27 8.33 11.33
CA ILE A 67 -7.23 6.96 10.88
C ILE A 67 -5.84 6.37 11.08
N LEU A 68 -4.82 7.17 10.86
CA LEU A 68 -3.45 6.68 10.81
C LEU A 68 -2.77 6.55 12.16
N ASP A 69 -3.04 7.47 13.07
CA ASP A 69 -2.28 7.56 14.31
C ASP A 69 -2.47 6.33 15.18
N VAL A 70 -1.37 5.69 15.53
CA VAL A 70 -1.42 4.48 16.34
C VAL A 70 -2.04 4.77 17.71
N GLU A 71 -1.92 5.98 18.22
CA GLU A 71 -2.53 6.33 19.49
C GLU A 71 -4.06 6.33 19.42
N LEU A 72 -4.59 6.42 18.20
CA LEU A 72 -6.03 6.40 17.99
C LEU A 72 -6.46 5.10 17.33
N GLY A 73 -5.62 4.06 17.43
CA GLY A 73 -5.96 2.77 16.89
C GLY A 73 -5.52 2.54 15.46
N GLY A 74 -4.71 3.44 14.93
CA GLY A 74 -4.24 3.33 13.55
C GLY A 74 -2.97 2.50 13.41
N PHE A 75 -2.26 2.75 12.33
CA PHE A 75 -1.10 1.92 11.96
C PHE A 75 0.12 2.72 11.58
N VAL A 76 0.20 3.97 12.04
CA VAL A 76 1.36 4.81 11.82
C VAL A 76 1.87 5.31 13.16
N TYR A 77 3.16 5.12 13.39
CA TYR A 77 3.77 5.64 14.60
C TYR A 77 4.30 7.05 14.33
N TYR A 78 3.75 8.03 15.03
CA TYR A 78 4.18 9.42 14.91
C TYR A 78 5.25 9.69 15.98
N PRO A 79 6.46 10.08 15.57
CA PRO A 79 7.50 10.35 16.56
C PRO A 79 7.09 11.46 17.51
N LYS A 80 7.40 11.29 18.79
CA LYS A 80 7.04 12.26 19.78
C LYS A 80 8.21 13.06 20.30
N SER A 81 9.42 12.63 20.02
CA SER A 81 10.58 13.35 20.50
C SER A 81 11.75 13.12 19.58
N LYS A 82 12.81 13.89 19.78
CA LYS A 82 14.00 13.73 19.00
C LYS A 82 14.55 12.36 19.18
N GLY A 83 15.08 11.79 18.16
CA GLY A 83 15.64 10.44 18.23
C GLY A 83 14.65 9.35 17.88
N GLN A 84 13.38 9.68 17.83
CA GLN A 84 12.38 8.72 17.40
C GLN A 84 12.13 8.89 15.92
N THR A 85 11.73 7.82 15.26
CA THR A 85 11.50 7.87 13.83
C THR A 85 10.12 7.34 13.51
N TRP A 86 9.63 7.73 12.34
CA TRP A 86 8.35 7.27 11.85
C TRP A 86 8.40 5.78 11.57
N SER A 87 7.29 5.11 11.79
CA SER A 87 7.16 3.71 11.42
C SER A 87 5.76 3.49 10.89
N PHE A 88 5.67 2.80 9.76
CA PHE A 88 4.40 2.57 9.10
C PHE A 88 4.18 1.08 8.93
N HIS A 89 3.00 0.61 9.27
CA HIS A 89 2.64 -0.79 9.03
C HIS A 89 2.48 -0.94 7.52
N ALA A 90 3.38 -1.65 6.89
CA ALA A 90 3.47 -1.63 5.43
C ALA A 90 2.18 -2.05 4.73
N LEU A 91 1.62 -3.17 5.14
CA LEU A 91 0.42 -3.66 4.47
C LEU A 91 -0.75 -2.70 4.61
N LYS A 92 -1.01 -2.25 5.83
CA LYS A 92 -2.14 -1.36 6.05
C LYS A 92 -1.93 0.01 5.43
N MET A 93 -0.70 0.50 5.46
CA MET A 93 -0.40 1.77 4.83
C MET A 93 -0.55 1.66 3.31
N SER A 94 -0.16 0.53 2.74
CA SER A 94 -0.32 0.30 1.32
C SER A 94 -1.79 0.33 0.93
N GLU A 95 -2.63 -0.33 1.71
CA GLU A 95 -4.07 -0.35 1.45
C GLU A 95 -4.68 1.04 1.61
N PHE A 96 -4.21 1.79 2.61
CA PHE A 96 -4.68 3.14 2.83
C PHE A 96 -4.35 4.05 1.65
N LEU A 97 -3.12 3.97 1.17
CA LEU A 97 -2.69 4.81 0.06
C LEU A 97 -3.49 4.49 -1.20
N ASP A 98 -3.75 3.20 -1.41
CA ASP A 98 -4.48 2.77 -2.57
C ASP A 98 -5.93 3.25 -2.52
N LYS A 99 -6.54 3.08 -1.35
CA LYS A 99 -7.93 3.44 -1.18
C LYS A 99 -8.17 4.94 -1.25
N ASN A 100 -7.23 5.73 -0.78
CA ASN A 100 -7.42 7.17 -0.67
C ASN A 100 -6.64 7.98 -1.69
N PHE A 101 -6.19 7.35 -2.75
CA PHE A 101 -5.37 8.02 -3.75
C PHE A 101 -6.01 9.30 -4.27
N THR A 102 -7.27 9.21 -4.65
CA THR A 102 -7.96 10.36 -5.21
C THR A 102 -8.03 11.51 -4.22
N GLU A 103 -8.35 11.18 -2.99
CA GLU A 103 -8.50 12.22 -1.98
C GLU A 103 -7.17 12.85 -1.62
N ILE A 104 -6.12 12.05 -1.58
CA ILE A 104 -4.79 12.55 -1.25
C ILE A 104 -4.33 13.57 -2.28
N PHE A 105 -4.56 13.29 -3.54
CA PHE A 105 -4.08 14.15 -4.61
C PHE A 105 -5.10 15.17 -5.10
N SER A 106 -6.29 15.20 -4.53
CA SER A 106 -7.31 16.14 -4.97
C SER A 106 -7.00 17.53 -4.44
N THR A 107 -7.06 18.52 -5.30
CA THR A 107 -6.85 19.89 -4.87
C THR A 107 -8.11 20.51 -4.32
N LYS A 108 -9.26 19.78 -4.42
CA LYS A 108 -10.46 20.33 -3.91
C LYS A 108 -10.65 19.95 -2.57
N LYS A 109 -9.85 19.89 -1.81
CA LYS A 109 -10.11 19.44 -0.54
C LYS A 109 -10.96 20.22 0.19
N ILE A 110 -11.36 20.81 0.02
CA ILE A 110 -12.09 21.48 0.68
C ILE A 110 -12.99 21.27 1.36
N VAL A 111 -13.40 20.96 1.39
CA VAL A 111 -14.23 20.76 1.79
C VAL A 111 -14.45 20.44 2.77
N ALA A 112 -14.23 20.42 3.10
CA ALA A 112 -14.33 20.11 4.10
C ALA A 112 -14.69 19.97 4.72
#